data_c7e99799aa86a0a583e29932a1e8674d
#
_entry.id   c7e99799aa86a0a583e29932a1e8674d
#
_cell.length_a   1.000
_cell.length_b   1.000
_cell.length_c   1.000
_cell.angle_alpha   90.00
_cell.angle_beta   90.00
_cell.angle_gamma   90.00
#
_symmetry.space_group_name_H-M   'P 1'
#
loop_
_entity.id
_entity.type
_entity.pdbx_description
1 polymer ?
#
loop_
_entity_poly.entity_id
_entity_poly.type
_entity_poly.pdbx_seq_one_letter_code
_entity_poly.pdbx_strand_id
1 'polypeptide(L)'
;RKNMEREIKNAARSQVKQATFDALLEKNEFDVPNAMLEQEIERQRNMMMQRFSQQFGASADSFDKDMLPNELFEEQALRAARLGIIVARVIDTEGLEVDQERVETFIKEAAENYEDPAEVIEYYTNDKQQRANIESVVLEDQVVDYLISQGKVTDKEVSYQDLLAAQQQQQQGM
;
A
#
# COMPACT_ATOMS: atom_id res chain seq x y z
N ARG A 1 21.90 9.15 -11.27
CA ARG A 1 22.46 8.46 -10.09
C ARG A 1 21.51 8.61 -8.88
N LYS A 2 21.16 9.82 -8.45
CA LYS A 2 20.22 10.08 -7.35
C LYS A 2 18.85 9.39 -7.54
N ASN A 3 18.31 9.40 -8.77
CA ASN A 3 17.03 8.73 -9.07
C ASN A 3 17.13 7.21 -8.93
N MET A 4 18.21 6.59 -9.43
CA MET A 4 18.43 5.15 -9.28
C MET A 4 18.59 4.74 -7.81
N GLU A 5 19.34 5.51 -7.03
CA GLU A 5 19.50 5.24 -5.59
C GLU A 5 18.15 5.29 -4.86
N ARG A 6 17.28 6.25 -5.23
CA ARG A 6 15.93 6.37 -4.69
C ARG A 6 15.02 5.20 -5.13
N GLU A 7 15.08 4.81 -6.40
CA GLU A 7 14.33 3.66 -6.91
C GLU A 7 14.72 2.36 -6.20
N ILE A 8 16.01 2.13 -6.00
CA ILE A 8 16.53 0.99 -5.25
C ILE A 8 16.00 1.01 -3.82
N LYS A 9 16.09 2.15 -3.14
CA LYS A 9 15.61 2.31 -1.76
C LYS A 9 14.11 2.01 -1.65
N ASN A 10 13.31 2.54 -2.57
CA ASN A 10 11.86 2.33 -2.59
C ASN A 10 11.50 0.88 -2.89
N ALA A 11 12.18 0.26 -3.86
CA ALA A 11 11.97 -1.15 -4.19
C ALA A 11 12.37 -2.08 -3.02
N ALA A 12 13.51 -1.83 -2.38
CA ALA A 12 13.94 -2.57 -1.21
C ALA A 12 12.95 -2.40 -0.05
N ARG A 13 12.47 -1.16 0.20
CA ARG A 13 11.47 -0.88 1.23
C ARG A 13 10.17 -1.63 0.97
N SER A 14 9.69 -1.63 -0.28
CA SER A 14 8.49 -2.37 -0.69
C SER A 14 8.64 -3.87 -0.44
N GLN A 15 9.79 -4.47 -0.76
CA GLN A 15 10.05 -5.89 -0.50
C GLN A 15 10.09 -6.22 1.00
N VAL A 16 10.73 -5.38 1.81
CA VAL A 16 10.76 -5.57 3.26
C VAL A 16 9.35 -5.49 3.85
N LYS A 17 8.56 -4.51 3.41
CA LYS A 17 7.15 -4.34 3.81
C LYS A 17 6.34 -5.59 3.46
N GLN A 18 6.46 -6.07 2.22
CA GLN A 18 5.77 -7.27 1.75
C GLN A 18 6.15 -8.50 2.57
N ALA A 19 7.45 -8.74 2.77
CA ALA A 19 7.95 -9.87 3.55
C ALA A 19 7.47 -9.82 5.01
N THR A 20 7.40 -8.62 5.60
CA THR A 20 6.88 -8.42 6.95
C THR A 20 5.40 -8.77 7.02
N PHE A 21 4.61 -8.32 6.06
CA PHE A 21 3.18 -8.61 5.99
C PHE A 21 2.89 -10.09 5.70
N ASP A 22 3.66 -10.72 4.83
CA ASP A 22 3.56 -12.16 4.57
C ASP A 22 3.82 -12.96 5.85
N ALA A 23 4.88 -12.61 6.58
CA ALA A 23 5.21 -13.26 7.84
C ALA A 23 4.12 -13.05 8.92
N LEU A 24 3.47 -11.87 8.95
CA LEU A 24 2.34 -11.61 9.84
C LEU A 24 1.14 -12.49 9.51
N LEU A 25 0.78 -12.56 8.22
CA LEU A 25 -0.36 -13.34 7.75
C LEU A 25 -0.16 -14.83 7.98
N GLU A 26 1.06 -15.35 7.72
CA GLU A 26 1.41 -16.75 7.95
C GLU A 26 1.28 -17.16 9.42
N LYS A 27 1.60 -16.24 10.34
CA LYS A 27 1.55 -16.52 11.78
C LYS A 27 0.20 -16.23 12.45
N ASN A 28 -0.71 -15.56 11.74
CA ASN A 28 -1.98 -15.11 12.28
C ASN A 28 -3.13 -15.51 11.35
N GLU A 29 -3.44 -16.79 11.31
CA GLU A 29 -4.63 -17.28 10.60
C GLU A 29 -5.87 -17.11 11.48
N PHE A 30 -6.90 -16.44 10.96
CA PHE A 30 -8.22 -16.29 11.59
C PHE A 30 -9.27 -16.02 10.51
N ASP A 31 -10.52 -16.24 10.89
CA ASP A 31 -11.66 -15.97 10.00
C ASP A 31 -11.97 -14.48 9.96
N VAL A 32 -12.10 -13.95 8.75
CA VAL A 32 -12.53 -12.57 8.52
C VAL A 32 -14.05 -12.52 8.49
N PRO A 33 -14.71 -11.57 9.18
CA PRO A 33 -16.14 -11.38 9.08
C PRO A 33 -16.58 -11.15 7.62
N ASN A 34 -17.61 -11.85 7.15
CA ASN A 34 -18.08 -11.78 5.77
C ASN A 34 -18.34 -10.32 5.31
N ALA A 35 -18.91 -9.49 6.19
CA ALA A 35 -19.17 -8.10 5.86
C ALA A 35 -17.88 -7.30 5.53
N MET A 36 -16.76 -7.61 6.19
CA MET A 36 -15.47 -6.98 5.88
C MET A 36 -14.89 -7.50 4.58
N LEU A 37 -15.03 -8.80 4.34
CA LEU A 37 -14.60 -9.41 3.08
C LEU A 37 -15.37 -8.85 1.89
N GLU A 38 -16.69 -8.76 1.99
CA GLU A 38 -17.55 -8.17 0.96
C GLU A 38 -17.21 -6.70 0.67
N GLN A 39 -16.97 -5.89 1.72
CA GLN A 39 -16.53 -4.50 1.56
C GLN A 39 -15.19 -4.40 0.83
N GLU A 40 -14.25 -5.27 1.15
CA GLU A 40 -12.94 -5.27 0.52
C GLU A 40 -13.02 -5.73 -0.95
N ILE A 41 -13.82 -6.75 -1.26
CA ILE A 41 -14.12 -7.17 -2.64
C ILE A 41 -14.70 -6.00 -3.44
N GLU A 42 -15.69 -5.30 -2.88
CA GLU A 42 -16.33 -4.17 -3.57
C GLU A 42 -15.34 -3.00 -3.75
N ARG A 43 -14.47 -2.76 -2.78
CA ARG A 43 -13.41 -1.75 -2.88
C ARG A 43 -12.44 -2.08 -4.03
N GLN A 44 -11.98 -3.33 -4.12
CA GLN A 44 -11.04 -3.76 -5.17
C GLN A 44 -11.71 -3.74 -6.55
N ARG A 45 -12.97 -4.17 -6.64
CA ARG A 45 -13.77 -4.07 -7.87
C ARG A 45 -13.89 -2.64 -8.35
N ASN A 46 -14.22 -1.70 -7.46
CA ASN A 46 -14.33 -0.28 -7.80
C ASN A 46 -13.00 0.31 -8.27
N MET A 47 -11.88 -0.07 -7.63
CA MET A 47 -10.54 0.34 -8.07
C MET A 47 -10.21 -0.20 -9.48
N MET A 48 -10.54 -1.46 -9.76
CA MET A 48 -10.35 -2.04 -11.09
C MET A 48 -11.19 -1.32 -12.14
N MET A 49 -12.46 -1.07 -11.84
CA MET A 49 -13.36 -0.30 -12.72
C MET A 49 -12.84 1.11 -12.99
N GLN A 50 -12.33 1.79 -11.96
CA GLN A 50 -11.76 3.13 -12.12
C GLN A 50 -10.51 3.12 -13.02
N ARG A 51 -9.60 2.14 -12.83
CA ARG A 51 -8.42 1.97 -13.69
C ARG A 51 -8.83 1.71 -15.14
N PHE A 52 -9.83 0.83 -15.33
CA PHE A 52 -10.36 0.52 -16.65
C PHE A 52 -10.96 1.75 -17.33
N SER A 53 -11.76 2.54 -16.60
CA SER A 53 -12.33 3.80 -17.08
C SER A 53 -11.25 4.82 -17.49
N GLN A 54 -10.18 4.93 -16.71
CA GLN A 54 -9.06 5.83 -17.05
C GLN A 54 -8.30 5.37 -18.30
N GLN A 55 -8.18 4.07 -18.51
CA GLN A 55 -7.43 3.51 -19.64
C GLN A 55 -8.22 3.50 -20.95
N PHE A 56 -9.54 3.24 -20.89
CA PHE A 56 -10.40 3.03 -22.05
C PHE A 56 -11.47 4.11 -22.27
N GLY A 57 -11.56 5.10 -21.37
CA GLY A 57 -12.47 6.24 -21.50
C GLY A 57 -13.95 5.82 -21.60
N ALA A 58 -14.70 6.47 -22.49
CA ALA A 58 -16.14 6.23 -22.67
C ALA A 58 -16.52 4.78 -23.04
N SER A 59 -15.57 3.97 -23.50
CA SER A 59 -15.81 2.53 -23.74
C SER A 59 -15.96 1.74 -22.43
N ALA A 60 -15.57 2.32 -21.29
CA ALA A 60 -15.74 1.72 -19.98
C ALA A 60 -17.17 1.78 -19.45
N ASP A 61 -18.00 2.69 -19.94
CA ASP A 61 -19.42 2.83 -19.54
C ASP A 61 -20.27 1.59 -19.93
N SER A 62 -19.77 0.80 -20.89
CA SER A 62 -20.38 -0.47 -21.30
C SER A 62 -19.87 -1.69 -20.50
N PHE A 63 -18.94 -1.48 -19.57
CA PHE A 63 -18.39 -2.57 -18.76
C PHE A 63 -19.28 -2.79 -17.54
N ASP A 64 -19.98 -3.92 -17.54
CA ASP A 64 -20.89 -4.28 -16.45
C ASP A 64 -20.11 -4.83 -15.24
N LYS A 65 -20.49 -4.38 -14.04
CA LYS A 65 -19.97 -4.91 -12.78
C LYS A 65 -20.12 -6.42 -12.66
N ASP A 66 -21.17 -6.96 -13.28
CA ASP A 66 -21.45 -8.40 -13.30
C ASP A 66 -20.42 -9.22 -14.10
N MET A 67 -19.59 -8.56 -14.91
CA MET A 67 -18.44 -9.20 -15.57
C MET A 67 -17.24 -9.42 -14.65
N LEU A 68 -17.29 -8.84 -13.44
CA LEU A 68 -16.25 -8.98 -12.41
C LEU A 68 -16.80 -9.75 -11.21
N PRO A 69 -16.89 -11.07 -11.28
CA PRO A 69 -17.42 -11.89 -10.19
C PRO A 69 -16.55 -11.81 -8.94
N ASN A 70 -17.14 -12.03 -7.76
CA ASN A 70 -16.48 -11.92 -6.48
C ASN A 70 -15.23 -12.80 -6.37
N GLU A 71 -15.28 -13.97 -6.98
CA GLU A 71 -14.24 -14.99 -6.97
C GLU A 71 -12.90 -14.46 -7.52
N LEU A 72 -12.93 -13.46 -8.40
CA LEU A 72 -11.71 -12.83 -8.92
C LEU A 72 -10.96 -12.03 -7.85
N PHE A 73 -11.66 -11.58 -6.82
CA PHE A 73 -11.12 -10.70 -5.79
C PHE A 73 -10.99 -11.39 -4.43
N GLU A 74 -11.64 -12.53 -4.24
CA GLU A 74 -11.84 -13.14 -2.92
C GLU A 74 -10.52 -13.42 -2.20
N GLU A 75 -9.53 -13.99 -2.86
CA GLU A 75 -8.23 -14.32 -2.27
C GLU A 75 -7.48 -13.04 -1.85
N GLN A 76 -7.42 -12.05 -2.74
CA GLN A 76 -6.73 -10.79 -2.45
C GLN A 76 -7.48 -9.95 -1.41
N ALA A 77 -8.81 -9.96 -1.46
CA ALA A 77 -9.64 -9.27 -0.50
C ALA A 77 -9.52 -9.89 0.90
N LEU A 78 -9.51 -11.22 0.99
CA LEU A 78 -9.30 -11.93 2.25
C LEU A 78 -7.93 -11.60 2.86
N ARG A 79 -6.89 -11.60 2.02
CA ARG A 79 -5.53 -11.23 2.42
C ARG A 79 -5.47 -9.78 2.93
N ALA A 80 -6.05 -8.83 2.18
CA ALA A 80 -6.06 -7.42 2.54
C ALA A 80 -6.87 -7.14 3.81
N ALA A 81 -8.04 -7.78 3.96
CA ALA A 81 -8.88 -7.64 5.15
C ALA A 81 -8.18 -8.21 6.40
N ARG A 82 -7.55 -9.39 6.31
CA ARG A 82 -6.76 -9.95 7.42
C ARG A 82 -5.62 -9.03 7.81
N LEU A 83 -4.87 -8.55 6.84
CA LEU A 83 -3.76 -7.62 7.08
C LEU A 83 -4.24 -6.34 7.75
N GLY A 84 -5.33 -5.75 7.26
CA GLY A 84 -5.93 -4.55 7.86
C GLY A 84 -6.30 -4.74 9.33
N ILE A 85 -6.89 -5.89 9.69
CA ILE A 85 -7.22 -6.22 11.08
C ILE A 85 -5.95 -6.35 11.93
N ILE A 86 -4.92 -7.04 11.45
CA ILE A 86 -3.66 -7.23 12.18
C ILE A 86 -2.97 -5.88 12.39
N VAL A 87 -2.84 -5.08 11.34
CA VAL A 87 -2.20 -3.76 11.40
C VAL A 87 -2.93 -2.85 12.38
N ALA A 88 -4.27 -2.77 12.29
CA ALA A 88 -5.08 -2.01 13.23
C ALA A 88 -4.87 -2.48 14.68
N ARG A 89 -4.77 -3.80 14.89
CA ARG A 89 -4.51 -4.36 16.21
C ARG A 89 -3.12 -4.01 16.74
N VAL A 90 -2.09 -4.00 15.90
CA VAL A 90 -0.73 -3.59 16.28
C VAL A 90 -0.74 -2.11 16.68
N ILE A 91 -1.34 -1.25 15.87
CA ILE A 91 -1.46 0.19 16.15
C ILE A 91 -2.09 0.42 17.53
N ASP A 92 -3.21 -0.25 17.78
CA ASP A 92 -4.00 -0.11 19.01
C ASP A 92 -3.25 -0.63 20.24
N THR A 93 -2.62 -1.81 20.11
CA THR A 93 -1.94 -2.47 21.22
C THR A 93 -0.65 -1.76 21.62
N GLU A 94 0.09 -1.26 20.63
CA GLU A 94 1.39 -0.61 20.83
C GLU A 94 1.25 0.92 20.97
N GLY A 95 0.04 1.47 20.81
CA GLY A 95 -0.24 2.89 20.91
C GLY A 95 0.52 3.71 19.87
N LEU A 96 0.62 3.20 18.63
CA LEU A 96 1.32 3.90 17.57
C LEU A 96 0.51 5.09 17.07
N GLU A 97 1.10 6.26 17.14
CA GLU A 97 0.53 7.49 16.61
C GLU A 97 1.28 7.93 15.34
N VAL A 98 0.60 8.65 14.47
CA VAL A 98 1.20 9.16 13.24
C VAL A 98 2.32 10.15 13.55
N ASP A 99 3.51 9.89 13.07
CA ASP A 99 4.65 10.79 13.13
C ASP A 99 4.51 11.91 12.09
N GLN A 100 4.19 13.10 12.57
CA GLN A 100 3.95 14.28 11.73
C GLN A 100 5.21 14.73 10.96
N GLU A 101 6.41 14.51 11.49
CA GLU A 101 7.66 14.82 10.78
C GLU A 101 7.87 13.89 9.58
N ARG A 102 7.49 12.61 9.73
CA ARG A 102 7.50 11.65 8.61
C ARG A 102 6.45 12.01 7.56
N VAL A 103 5.26 12.46 7.96
CA VAL A 103 4.23 12.93 7.02
C VAL A 103 4.74 14.10 6.19
N GLU A 104 5.33 15.12 6.85
CA GLU A 104 5.91 16.26 6.14
C GLU A 104 7.06 15.87 5.21
N THR A 105 7.90 14.93 5.64
CA THR A 105 9.01 14.44 4.83
C THR A 105 8.47 13.70 3.60
N PHE A 106 7.46 12.85 3.77
CA PHE A 106 6.80 12.13 2.68
C PHE A 106 6.20 13.11 1.64
N ILE A 107 5.50 14.15 2.11
CA ILE A 107 4.93 15.18 1.23
C ILE A 107 6.04 15.91 0.45
N LYS A 108 7.13 16.29 1.11
CA LYS A 108 8.27 16.97 0.46
C LYS A 108 8.94 16.08 -0.59
N GLU A 109 9.18 14.81 -0.27
CA GLU A 109 9.77 13.85 -1.21
C GLU A 109 8.86 13.60 -2.42
N ALA A 110 7.54 13.52 -2.22
CA ALA A 110 6.57 13.41 -3.31
C ALA A 110 6.56 14.64 -4.21
N ALA A 111 6.68 15.83 -3.63
CA ALA A 111 6.67 17.10 -4.35
C ALA A 111 7.94 17.36 -5.18
N GLU A 112 9.10 16.76 -4.82
CA GLU A 112 10.39 16.97 -5.51
C GLU A 112 10.36 16.71 -7.03
N ASN A 113 9.39 15.94 -7.52
CA ASN A 113 9.29 15.58 -8.93
C ASN A 113 8.38 16.50 -9.76
N TYR A 114 7.78 17.50 -9.15
CA TYR A 114 6.87 18.44 -9.80
C TYR A 114 7.60 19.75 -10.14
N GLU A 115 7.09 20.46 -11.15
CA GLU A 115 7.65 21.74 -11.58
C GLU A 115 7.51 22.82 -10.49
N ASP A 116 6.40 22.80 -9.75
CA ASP A 116 6.17 23.64 -8.57
C ASP A 116 5.94 22.78 -7.32
N PRO A 117 7.01 22.45 -6.59
CA PRO A 117 6.90 21.67 -5.36
C PRO A 117 6.08 22.37 -4.27
N ALA A 118 6.04 23.71 -4.25
CA ALA A 118 5.34 24.46 -3.22
C ALA A 118 3.82 24.29 -3.36
N GLU A 119 3.29 24.35 -4.58
CA GLU A 119 1.87 24.14 -4.85
C GLU A 119 1.42 22.74 -4.44
N VAL A 120 2.25 21.74 -4.73
CA VAL A 120 1.97 20.33 -4.36
C VAL A 120 1.97 20.14 -2.85
N ILE A 121 2.92 20.73 -2.14
CA ILE A 121 2.98 20.68 -0.66
C ILE A 121 1.74 21.35 -0.07
N GLU A 122 1.36 22.52 -0.59
CA GLU A 122 0.16 23.23 -0.15
C GLU A 122 -1.11 22.43 -0.37
N TYR A 123 -1.25 21.78 -1.54
CA TYR A 123 -2.36 20.91 -1.85
C TYR A 123 -2.49 19.76 -0.84
N TYR A 124 -1.43 19.00 -0.62
CA TYR A 124 -1.46 17.88 0.33
C TYR A 124 -1.62 18.30 1.79
N THR A 125 -1.21 19.52 2.13
CA THR A 125 -1.35 20.04 3.50
C THR A 125 -2.77 20.52 3.78
N ASN A 126 -3.42 21.15 2.79
CA ASN A 126 -4.73 21.79 2.96
C ASN A 126 -5.90 20.85 2.69
N ASP A 127 -5.71 19.84 1.83
CA ASP A 127 -6.74 18.83 1.58
C ASP A 127 -6.73 17.76 2.66
N LYS A 128 -7.76 17.78 3.51
CA LYS A 128 -7.89 16.84 4.65
C LYS A 128 -7.92 15.38 4.22
N GLN A 129 -8.53 15.08 3.06
CA GLN A 129 -8.63 13.71 2.58
C GLN A 129 -7.28 13.20 2.08
N GLN A 130 -6.57 14.02 1.32
CA GLN A 130 -5.23 13.67 0.84
C GLN A 130 -4.24 13.53 1.99
N ARG A 131 -4.30 14.44 2.96
CA ARG A 131 -3.48 14.35 4.16
C ARG A 131 -3.76 13.07 4.94
N ALA A 132 -5.02 12.71 5.17
CA ALA A 132 -5.39 11.48 5.86
C ALA A 132 -4.90 10.22 5.12
N ASN A 133 -4.92 10.23 3.79
CA ASN A 133 -4.36 9.14 2.99
C ASN A 133 -2.84 8.99 3.21
N ILE A 134 -2.09 10.11 3.23
CA ILE A 134 -0.65 10.09 3.50
C ILE A 134 -0.37 9.65 4.94
N GLU A 135 -1.12 10.15 5.90
CA GLU A 135 -1.01 9.76 7.32
C GLU A 135 -1.20 8.25 7.48
N SER A 136 -2.16 7.66 6.76
CA SER A 136 -2.38 6.20 6.76
C SER A 136 -1.17 5.43 6.20
N VAL A 137 -0.58 5.90 5.10
CA VAL A 137 0.62 5.29 4.50
C VAL A 137 1.82 5.38 5.45
N VAL A 138 2.02 6.54 6.06
CA VAL A 138 3.12 6.76 7.03
C VAL A 138 2.93 5.89 8.27
N LEU A 139 1.71 5.80 8.79
CA LEU A 139 1.41 4.95 9.94
C LEU A 139 1.63 3.46 9.64
N GLU A 140 1.23 3.01 8.45
CA GLU A 140 1.49 1.64 8.00
C GLU A 140 3.00 1.36 7.90
N ASP A 141 3.79 2.31 7.42
CA ASP A 141 5.25 2.20 7.38
C ASP A 141 5.88 2.19 8.79
N GLN A 142 5.32 2.94 9.73
CA GLN A 142 5.74 2.90 11.14
C GLN A 142 5.45 1.54 11.77
N VAL A 143 4.31 0.92 11.46
CA VAL A 143 4.00 -0.46 11.88
C VAL A 143 5.05 -1.43 11.36
N VAL A 144 5.44 -1.32 10.10
CA VAL A 144 6.51 -2.17 9.52
C VAL A 144 7.83 -1.97 10.26
N ASP A 145 8.24 -0.71 10.51
CA ASP A 145 9.46 -0.40 11.26
C ASP A 145 9.42 -0.99 12.68
N TYR A 146 8.28 -0.84 13.36
CA TYR A 146 8.07 -1.43 14.68
C TYR A 146 8.24 -2.96 14.66
N LEU A 147 7.56 -3.64 13.73
CA LEU A 147 7.63 -5.10 13.60
C LEU A 147 9.03 -5.59 13.28
N ILE A 148 9.76 -4.89 12.41
CA ILE A 148 11.16 -5.19 12.11
C ILE A 148 12.02 -5.04 13.35
N SER A 149 11.79 -4.02 14.17
CA SER A 149 12.55 -3.80 15.43
C SER A 149 12.35 -4.91 16.47
N GLN A 150 11.18 -5.57 16.44
CA GLN A 150 10.84 -6.67 17.35
C GLN A 150 11.22 -8.06 16.77
N GLY A 151 11.48 -8.12 15.47
CA GLY A 151 11.72 -9.36 14.73
C GLY A 151 13.20 -9.73 14.60
N LYS A 152 13.45 -10.99 14.20
CA LYS A 152 14.75 -11.39 13.66
C LYS A 152 14.83 -10.98 12.19
N VAL A 153 15.64 -9.98 11.90
CA VAL A 153 15.93 -9.55 10.54
C VAL A 153 17.13 -10.31 10.00
N THR A 154 17.02 -10.81 8.78
CA THR A 154 18.13 -11.43 8.05
C THR A 154 18.38 -10.60 6.80
N ASP A 155 19.59 -10.07 6.68
CA ASP A 155 19.99 -9.35 5.48
C ASP A 155 20.17 -10.32 4.31
N LYS A 156 19.60 -9.97 3.17
CA LYS A 156 19.72 -10.72 1.93
C LYS A 156 20.28 -9.79 0.85
N GLU A 157 21.45 -10.15 0.32
CA GLU A 157 21.97 -9.47 -0.87
C GLU A 157 21.10 -9.82 -2.10
N VAL A 158 20.60 -8.80 -2.76
CA VAL A 158 19.75 -8.93 -3.94
C VAL A 158 20.34 -8.08 -5.06
N SER A 159 20.39 -8.62 -6.28
CA SER A 159 20.83 -7.82 -7.41
C SER A 159 19.78 -6.76 -7.78
N TYR A 160 20.21 -5.67 -8.40
CA TYR A 160 19.30 -4.64 -8.91
C TYR A 160 18.24 -5.20 -9.87
N GLN A 161 18.66 -6.15 -10.72
CA GLN A 161 17.75 -6.78 -11.68
C GLN A 161 16.67 -7.62 -11.00
N ASP A 162 17.03 -8.36 -9.95
CA ASP A 162 16.06 -9.16 -9.18
C ASP A 162 15.08 -8.27 -8.41
N LEU A 163 15.56 -7.12 -7.91
CA LEU A 163 14.75 -6.12 -7.23
C LEU A 163 13.68 -5.53 -8.17
N LEU A 164 14.06 -5.16 -9.39
CA LEU A 164 13.14 -4.66 -10.41
C LEU A 164 12.15 -5.74 -10.87
N ALA A 165 12.62 -6.97 -11.07
CA ALA A 165 11.76 -8.07 -11.48
C ALA A 165 10.67 -8.36 -10.41
N ALA A 166 11.04 -8.36 -9.14
CA ALA A 166 10.10 -8.52 -8.04
C ALA A 166 9.07 -7.38 -7.98
N GLN A 167 9.50 -6.13 -8.21
CA GLN A 167 8.59 -4.97 -8.24
C GLN A 167 7.60 -5.06 -9.42
N GLN A 168 8.04 -5.51 -10.58
CA GLN A 168 7.15 -5.71 -11.74
C GLN A 168 6.12 -6.82 -11.49
N GLN A 169 6.51 -7.92 -10.84
CA GLN A 169 5.58 -8.97 -10.45
C GLN A 169 4.52 -8.50 -9.47
N GLN A 170 4.87 -7.64 -8.51
CA GLN A 170 3.91 -7.05 -7.58
C GLN A 170 2.90 -6.14 -8.28
N GLN A 171 3.30 -5.41 -9.32
CA GLN A 171 2.40 -4.54 -10.08
C GLN A 171 1.44 -5.32 -11.00
N GLN A 172 1.82 -6.52 -11.43
CA GLN A 172 0.97 -7.38 -12.28
C GLN A 172 0.02 -8.28 -11.46
N GLY A 173 0.32 -8.52 -10.19
CA GLY A 173 -0.50 -9.32 -9.29
C GLY A 173 -1.55 -8.52 -8.50
N MET A 174 -1.62 -7.22 -8.73
CA MET A 174 -2.64 -6.29 -8.22
C MET A 174 -3.56 -5.86 -9.36
#